data_ec165167257782d25bd66d473c1a1b65
#
_entry.id   ec165167257782d25bd66d473c1a1b65
#
_cell.length_a   1.000
_cell.length_b   1.000
_cell.length_c   1.000
_cell.angle_alpha   90.00
_cell.angle_beta   90.00
_cell.angle_gamma   90.00
#
_symmetry.space_group_name_H-M   'P 1'
#
loop_
_entity.id
_entity.type
_entity.pdbx_description
1 polymer ?
#
loop_
_entity_poly.entity_id
_entity_poly.type
_entity_poly.pdbx_seq_one_letter_code
_entity_poly.pdbx_strand_id
1 'polypeptide(L)'
;HDIDELTGGMRLGQFIVIAGRPGHGKTTVGAQVARNVAHQGIATEIFSLEMPKEELGQRNASAETGIPFEDIRDGRVDAEAIERLIEYDASQANYPMTVDDDPGQTLGEIALKVRKSAREKGAKVFVIDYLQLVKPDKPTGNPTVDVAIVSEGLRRLARTLRVIIIALAQLNRESAGRDDGKPKLTDLRQSGQIEQDANVVILVHLPFKIDPDTARGKEADLILAKNRGGKTAERVMLFDGAHSRFLNPSDVQPRFAA
;
A
#
# COMPACT_ATOMS: atom_id res chain seq x y z
N HIS A 1 4.02 -12.85 -2.07
CA HIS A 1 4.19 -14.18 -1.45
C HIS A 1 3.82 -14.12 0.05
N ASP A 2 4.51 -13.30 0.85
CA ASP A 2 4.29 -13.28 2.31
C ASP A 2 2.91 -12.75 2.72
N ILE A 3 2.39 -11.73 2.03
CA ILE A 3 1.03 -11.25 2.27
C ILE A 3 0.02 -12.33 1.88
N ASP A 4 0.28 -13.10 0.81
CA ASP A 4 -0.61 -14.18 0.39
C ASP A 4 -0.60 -15.32 1.40
N GLU A 5 0.57 -15.71 1.92
CA GLU A 5 0.65 -16.69 3.00
C GLU A 5 -0.06 -16.21 4.25
N LEU A 6 0.10 -14.93 4.59
CA LEU A 6 -0.51 -14.31 5.76
C LEU A 6 -2.04 -14.28 5.65
N THR A 7 -2.57 -13.93 4.47
CA THR A 7 -4.01 -13.70 4.25
C THR A 7 -4.76 -14.93 3.72
N GLY A 8 -4.06 -15.94 3.22
CA GLY A 8 -4.62 -17.04 2.43
C GLY A 8 -4.98 -16.64 1.00
N GLY A 9 -4.32 -15.60 0.48
CA GLY A 9 -4.56 -14.99 -0.84
C GLY A 9 -5.71 -13.98 -0.86
N MET A 10 -5.57 -12.98 -1.70
CA MET A 10 -6.60 -11.97 -1.93
C MET A 10 -7.68 -12.51 -2.89
N ARG A 11 -8.95 -12.21 -2.61
CA ARG A 11 -10.09 -12.73 -3.38
C ARG A 11 -10.89 -11.61 -4.02
N LEU A 12 -11.37 -11.82 -5.23
CA LEU A 12 -12.24 -10.86 -5.92
C LEU A 12 -13.49 -10.53 -5.08
N GLY A 13 -13.79 -9.25 -5.01
CA GLY A 13 -14.88 -8.71 -4.19
C GLY A 13 -14.46 -8.31 -2.77
N GLN A 14 -13.18 -8.45 -2.41
CA GLN A 14 -12.68 -8.03 -1.10
C GLN A 14 -12.32 -6.55 -1.07
N PHE A 15 -12.63 -5.94 0.07
CA PHE A 15 -12.13 -4.65 0.51
C PHE A 15 -11.08 -4.89 1.60
N ILE A 16 -9.84 -4.50 1.30
CA ILE A 16 -8.66 -4.71 2.13
C ILE A 16 -8.15 -3.35 2.61
N VAL A 17 -7.79 -3.26 3.87
CA VAL A 17 -7.20 -2.05 4.42
C VAL A 17 -5.77 -2.34 4.87
N ILE A 18 -4.83 -1.52 4.40
CA ILE A 18 -3.45 -1.52 4.89
C ILE A 18 -3.25 -0.21 5.65
N ALA A 19 -3.04 -0.31 6.96
CA ALA A 19 -2.95 0.87 7.79
C ALA A 19 -1.60 0.99 8.49
N GLY A 20 -1.14 2.22 8.66
CA GLY A 20 0.12 2.52 9.33
C GLY A 20 0.20 3.97 9.76
N ARG A 21 1.12 4.27 10.67
CA ARG A 21 1.44 5.65 11.03
C ARG A 21 2.10 6.37 9.85
N PRO A 22 2.11 7.71 9.85
CA PRO A 22 2.92 8.46 8.87
C PRO A 22 4.37 7.97 8.86
N GLY A 23 4.94 7.76 7.66
CA GLY A 23 6.31 7.30 7.49
C GLY A 23 6.58 5.82 7.81
N HIS A 24 5.57 5.01 8.15
CA HIS A 24 5.73 3.57 8.40
C HIS A 24 5.60 2.68 7.15
N GLY A 25 5.72 3.24 5.95
CA GLY A 25 5.82 2.46 4.71
C GLY A 25 4.50 1.92 4.16
N LYS A 26 3.33 2.47 4.54
CA LYS A 26 2.03 2.03 3.99
C LYS A 26 1.96 2.13 2.46
N THR A 27 2.40 3.28 1.89
CA THR A 27 2.51 3.50 0.45
C THR A 27 3.44 2.48 -0.20
N THR A 28 4.59 2.22 0.43
CA THR A 28 5.56 1.22 -0.05
C THR A 28 4.93 -0.18 -0.14
N VAL A 29 4.20 -0.62 0.91
CA VAL A 29 3.49 -1.91 0.88
C VAL A 29 2.43 -1.92 -0.21
N GLY A 30 1.61 -0.86 -0.31
CA GLY A 30 0.55 -0.76 -1.32
C GLY A 30 1.10 -0.82 -2.75
N ALA A 31 2.14 -0.04 -3.04
CA ALA A 31 2.81 -0.03 -4.34
C ALA A 31 3.48 -1.37 -4.65
N GLN A 32 4.14 -1.99 -3.67
CA GLN A 32 4.75 -3.31 -3.84
C GLN A 32 3.72 -4.41 -4.12
N VAL A 33 2.57 -4.38 -3.44
CA VAL A 33 1.46 -5.31 -3.75
C VAL A 33 0.98 -5.10 -5.18
N ALA A 34 0.78 -3.85 -5.60
CA ALA A 34 0.35 -3.52 -6.97
C ALA A 34 1.35 -4.03 -8.02
N ARG A 35 2.66 -3.79 -7.82
CA ARG A 35 3.72 -4.32 -8.68
C ARG A 35 3.72 -5.84 -8.75
N ASN A 36 3.69 -6.51 -7.61
CA ASN A 36 3.71 -7.97 -7.55
C ASN A 36 2.52 -8.62 -8.26
N VAL A 37 1.35 -7.97 -8.21
CA VAL A 37 0.15 -8.42 -8.93
C VAL A 37 0.30 -8.17 -10.43
N ALA A 38 0.83 -7.00 -10.81
CA ALA A 38 1.07 -6.65 -12.20
C ALA A 38 2.15 -7.56 -12.86
N HIS A 39 3.18 -7.98 -12.12
CA HIS A 39 4.14 -8.99 -12.58
C HIS A 39 3.52 -10.34 -12.93
N GLN A 40 2.35 -10.64 -12.36
CA GLN A 40 1.56 -11.84 -12.72
C GLN A 40 0.66 -11.60 -13.95
N GLY A 41 0.79 -10.47 -14.63
CA GLY A 41 -0.04 -10.11 -15.79
C GLY A 41 -1.44 -9.63 -15.43
N ILE A 42 -1.73 -9.37 -14.15
CA ILE A 42 -3.04 -8.89 -13.69
C ILE A 42 -3.07 -7.36 -13.71
N ALA A 43 -3.96 -6.78 -14.51
CA ALA A 43 -4.08 -5.34 -14.62
C ALA A 43 -4.48 -4.71 -13.28
N THR A 44 -3.70 -3.69 -12.89
CA THR A 44 -3.75 -3.01 -11.58
C THR A 44 -3.74 -1.50 -11.78
N GLU A 45 -4.45 -0.77 -10.93
CA GLU A 45 -4.47 0.69 -10.94
C GLU A 45 -4.25 1.25 -9.54
N ILE A 46 -3.41 2.28 -9.43
CA ILE A 46 -3.14 3.00 -8.18
C ILE A 46 -3.74 4.39 -8.28
N PHE A 47 -4.61 4.75 -7.34
CA PHE A 47 -5.07 6.12 -7.10
C PHE A 47 -4.16 6.75 -6.05
N SER A 48 -3.21 7.58 -6.50
CA SER A 48 -2.20 8.21 -5.66
C SER A 48 -2.64 9.64 -5.32
N LEU A 49 -3.41 9.79 -4.25
CA LEU A 49 -4.00 11.08 -3.86
C LEU A 49 -3.07 11.96 -3.02
N GLU A 50 -1.98 11.39 -2.50
CA GLU A 50 -0.99 12.07 -1.66
C GLU A 50 0.27 12.42 -2.46
N MET A 51 0.68 11.55 -3.38
CA MET A 51 1.98 11.59 -4.03
C MET A 51 1.83 11.71 -5.56
N PRO A 52 2.58 12.59 -6.24
CA PRO A 52 2.59 12.65 -7.70
C PRO A 52 3.03 11.31 -8.33
N LYS A 53 2.50 10.99 -9.50
CA LYS A 53 2.82 9.75 -10.21
C LYS A 53 4.31 9.64 -10.57
N GLU A 54 4.97 10.77 -10.80
CA GLU A 54 6.41 10.83 -11.08
C GLU A 54 7.22 10.30 -9.89
N GLU A 55 6.89 10.74 -8.67
CA GLU A 55 7.57 10.26 -7.45
C GLU A 55 7.28 8.78 -7.22
N LEU A 56 6.04 8.34 -7.39
CA LEU A 56 5.68 6.94 -7.27
C LEU A 56 6.39 6.08 -8.33
N GLY A 57 6.54 6.60 -9.56
CA GLY A 57 7.31 5.98 -10.64
C GLY A 57 8.78 5.81 -10.27
N GLN A 58 9.42 6.86 -9.74
CA GLN A 58 10.82 6.80 -9.27
C GLN A 58 11.01 5.78 -8.13
N ARG A 59 10.06 5.70 -7.18
CA ARG A 59 10.08 4.70 -6.11
C ARG A 59 9.92 3.27 -6.65
N ASN A 60 9.08 3.09 -7.66
CA ASN A 60 8.92 1.80 -8.32
C ASN A 60 10.19 1.42 -9.09
N ALA A 61 10.80 2.35 -9.82
CA ALA A 61 12.08 2.15 -10.49
C ALA A 61 13.18 1.77 -9.50
N SER A 62 13.28 2.49 -8.38
CA SER A 62 14.24 2.19 -7.30
C SER A 62 14.07 0.77 -6.76
N ALA A 63 12.82 0.35 -6.51
CA ALA A 63 12.52 -0.97 -5.98
C ALA A 63 12.91 -2.12 -6.93
N GLU A 64 12.74 -1.92 -8.24
CA GLU A 64 13.00 -2.92 -9.27
C GLU A 64 14.47 -2.94 -9.71
N THR A 65 15.07 -1.77 -9.90
CA THR A 65 16.46 -1.67 -10.37
C THR A 65 17.53 -1.81 -9.27
N GLY A 66 17.12 -1.64 -8.00
CA GLY A 66 18.06 -1.61 -6.88
C GLY A 66 18.96 -0.36 -6.86
N ILE A 67 18.54 0.72 -7.52
CA ILE A 67 19.19 2.04 -7.42
C ILE A 67 18.49 2.81 -6.29
N PRO A 68 19.24 3.43 -5.34
CA PRO A 68 18.63 4.19 -4.26
C PRO A 68 17.66 5.28 -4.78
N PHE A 69 16.50 5.39 -4.16
CA PHE A 69 15.48 6.37 -4.57
C PHE A 69 16.02 7.81 -4.59
N GLU A 70 16.84 8.17 -3.59
CA GLU A 70 17.43 9.50 -3.51
C GLU A 70 18.35 9.81 -4.69
N ASP A 71 19.08 8.81 -5.19
CA ASP A 71 19.99 8.98 -6.32
C ASP A 71 19.22 9.15 -7.64
N ILE A 72 18.11 8.41 -7.81
CA ILE A 72 17.19 8.62 -8.95
C ILE A 72 16.58 10.01 -8.88
N ARG A 73 16.03 10.40 -7.74
CA ARG A 73 15.38 11.69 -7.52
C ARG A 73 16.32 12.87 -7.80
N ASP A 74 17.55 12.78 -7.32
CA ASP A 74 18.53 13.88 -7.37
C ASP A 74 19.40 13.82 -8.64
N GLY A 75 19.19 12.83 -9.53
CA GLY A 75 19.97 12.66 -10.75
C GLY A 75 21.43 12.24 -10.51
N ARG A 76 21.72 11.65 -9.35
CA ARG A 76 23.06 11.17 -8.99
C ARG A 76 23.27 9.71 -9.39
N VAL A 77 23.11 9.43 -10.68
CA VAL A 77 23.21 8.08 -11.23
C VAL A 77 24.41 7.99 -12.19
N ASP A 78 25.16 6.91 -12.12
CA ASP A 78 26.25 6.62 -13.04
C ASP A 78 25.74 5.98 -14.35
N ALA A 79 26.63 5.72 -15.31
CA ALA A 79 26.27 5.18 -16.60
C ALA A 79 25.60 3.79 -16.50
N GLU A 80 26.05 2.92 -15.61
CA GLU A 80 25.46 1.60 -15.40
C GLU A 80 24.06 1.70 -14.81
N ALA A 81 23.83 2.62 -13.87
CA ALA A 81 22.52 2.88 -13.32
C ALA A 81 21.55 3.45 -14.37
N ILE A 82 22.03 4.32 -15.28
CA ILE A 82 21.23 4.84 -16.39
C ILE A 82 20.80 3.70 -17.32
N GLU A 83 21.68 2.78 -17.67
CA GLU A 83 21.34 1.62 -18.51
C GLU A 83 20.22 0.79 -17.86
N ARG A 84 20.34 0.47 -16.55
CA ARG A 84 19.29 -0.25 -15.80
C ARG A 84 17.97 0.49 -15.78
N LEU A 85 17.98 1.83 -15.68
CA LEU A 85 16.75 2.63 -15.71
C LEU A 85 16.11 2.61 -17.10
N ILE A 86 16.91 2.66 -18.19
CA ILE A 86 16.41 2.54 -19.56
C ILE A 86 15.77 1.16 -19.80
N GLU A 87 16.42 0.09 -19.35
CA GLU A 87 15.85 -1.27 -19.44
C GLU A 87 14.55 -1.40 -18.64
N TYR A 88 14.52 -0.84 -17.44
CA TYR A 88 13.30 -0.77 -16.63
C TYR A 88 12.18 -0.04 -17.37
N ASP A 89 12.43 1.18 -17.88
CA ASP A 89 11.44 1.97 -18.62
C ASP A 89 10.90 1.23 -19.83
N ALA A 90 11.78 0.61 -20.60
CA ALA A 90 11.40 -0.22 -21.75
C ALA A 90 10.49 -1.39 -21.34
N SER A 91 10.73 -1.99 -20.17
CA SER A 91 9.89 -3.08 -19.65
C SER A 91 8.48 -2.62 -19.26
N GLN A 92 8.30 -1.32 -18.97
CA GLN A 92 7.01 -0.76 -18.55
C GLN A 92 6.03 -0.55 -19.70
N ALA A 93 6.46 -0.59 -20.98
CA ALA A 93 5.62 -0.29 -22.14
C ALA A 93 4.32 -1.13 -22.21
N ASN A 94 4.36 -2.39 -21.75
CA ASN A 94 3.21 -3.29 -21.70
C ASN A 94 2.91 -3.76 -20.25
N TYR A 95 3.47 -3.09 -19.26
CA TYR A 95 3.29 -3.46 -17.88
C TYR A 95 1.88 -3.10 -17.41
N PRO A 96 1.09 -4.05 -16.89
CA PRO A 96 -0.34 -3.83 -16.67
C PRO A 96 -0.61 -3.07 -15.36
N MET A 97 0.15 -2.02 -15.09
CA MET A 97 -0.06 -1.14 -13.94
C MET A 97 -0.20 0.31 -14.39
N THR A 98 -1.23 0.99 -13.91
CA THR A 98 -1.46 2.42 -14.17
C THR A 98 -1.56 3.19 -12.88
N VAL A 99 -1.20 4.48 -12.92
CA VAL A 99 -1.30 5.41 -11.80
C VAL A 99 -2.17 6.59 -12.20
N ASP A 100 -3.14 6.90 -11.35
CA ASP A 100 -3.97 8.10 -11.40
C ASP A 100 -3.64 8.96 -10.18
N ASP A 101 -3.12 10.15 -10.40
CA ASP A 101 -2.69 11.07 -9.34
C ASP A 101 -3.50 12.38 -9.28
N ASP A 102 -4.71 12.37 -9.83
CA ASP A 102 -5.62 13.51 -9.72
C ASP A 102 -5.94 13.78 -8.24
N PRO A 103 -5.66 14.99 -7.72
CA PRO A 103 -5.88 15.28 -6.32
C PRO A 103 -7.35 15.53 -6.00
N GLY A 104 -7.75 15.21 -4.77
CA GLY A 104 -9.05 15.59 -4.22
C GLY A 104 -10.26 14.91 -4.84
N GLN A 105 -10.08 13.74 -5.43
CA GLN A 105 -11.15 12.95 -6.05
C GLN A 105 -12.26 12.60 -5.06
N THR A 106 -13.48 12.59 -5.57
CA THR A 106 -14.65 12.08 -4.85
C THR A 106 -14.79 10.56 -5.01
N LEU A 107 -15.56 9.96 -4.12
CA LEU A 107 -15.90 8.53 -4.20
C LEU A 107 -16.56 8.18 -5.55
N GLY A 108 -17.43 9.06 -6.07
CA GLY A 108 -18.10 8.88 -7.35
C GLY A 108 -17.13 8.90 -8.52
N GLU A 109 -16.18 9.83 -8.54
CA GLU A 109 -15.13 9.91 -9.57
C GLU A 109 -14.25 8.66 -9.56
N ILE A 110 -13.76 8.23 -8.40
CA ILE A 110 -13.01 6.99 -8.25
C ILE A 110 -13.84 5.79 -8.73
N ALA A 111 -15.11 5.72 -8.34
CA ALA A 111 -15.97 4.62 -8.74
C ALA A 111 -16.21 4.56 -10.26
N LEU A 112 -16.27 5.72 -10.94
CA LEU A 112 -16.35 5.78 -12.41
C LEU A 112 -15.05 5.29 -13.06
N LYS A 113 -13.90 5.74 -12.58
CA LYS A 113 -12.58 5.33 -13.08
C LYS A 113 -12.36 3.83 -12.87
N VAL A 114 -12.66 3.30 -11.68
CA VAL A 114 -12.59 1.85 -11.38
C VAL A 114 -13.48 1.03 -12.34
N ARG A 115 -14.74 1.46 -12.58
CA ARG A 115 -15.63 0.76 -13.53
C ARG A 115 -15.08 0.79 -14.94
N LYS A 116 -14.55 1.93 -15.37
CA LYS A 116 -13.93 2.09 -16.71
C LYS A 116 -12.73 1.17 -16.85
N SER A 117 -11.80 1.22 -15.91
CA SER A 117 -10.57 0.42 -15.94
C SER A 117 -10.87 -1.08 -15.86
N ALA A 118 -11.79 -1.49 -14.98
CA ALA A 118 -12.20 -2.90 -14.90
C ALA A 118 -12.83 -3.42 -16.19
N ARG A 119 -13.59 -2.58 -16.91
CA ARG A 119 -14.24 -2.95 -18.18
C ARG A 119 -13.27 -2.92 -19.37
N GLU A 120 -12.46 -1.86 -19.50
CA GLU A 120 -11.65 -1.59 -20.69
C GLU A 120 -10.28 -2.26 -20.63
N LYS A 121 -9.66 -2.30 -19.44
CA LYS A 121 -8.33 -2.88 -19.22
C LYS A 121 -8.38 -4.24 -18.55
N GLY A 122 -9.55 -4.70 -18.11
CA GLY A 122 -9.68 -5.92 -17.33
C GLY A 122 -9.08 -5.83 -15.92
N ALA A 123 -8.87 -4.61 -15.40
CA ALA A 123 -8.22 -4.40 -14.11
C ALA A 123 -8.98 -5.10 -12.97
N LYS A 124 -8.22 -5.77 -12.09
CA LYS A 124 -8.77 -6.56 -10.98
C LYS A 124 -8.35 -6.05 -9.61
N VAL A 125 -7.27 -5.28 -9.52
CA VAL A 125 -6.75 -4.76 -8.26
C VAL A 125 -6.64 -3.25 -8.35
N PHE A 126 -7.16 -2.57 -7.32
CA PHE A 126 -7.14 -1.11 -7.21
C PHE A 126 -6.58 -0.73 -5.86
N VAL A 127 -5.54 0.11 -5.85
CA VAL A 127 -4.93 0.64 -4.62
C VAL A 127 -5.31 2.10 -4.49
N ILE A 128 -5.74 2.55 -3.30
CA ILE A 128 -6.11 3.94 -3.01
C ILE A 128 -5.21 4.46 -1.90
N ASP A 129 -4.38 5.43 -2.22
CA ASP A 129 -3.42 6.02 -1.28
C ASP A 129 -3.72 7.51 -1.04
N TYR A 130 -4.39 7.87 0.05
CA TYR A 130 -4.97 7.04 1.10
C TYR A 130 -6.43 7.41 1.34
N LEU A 131 -7.17 6.53 1.98
CA LEU A 131 -8.63 6.57 2.12
C LEU A 131 -9.17 7.91 2.65
N GLN A 132 -8.51 8.51 3.65
CA GLN A 132 -8.97 9.74 4.27
C GLN A 132 -8.84 10.98 3.36
N LEU A 133 -8.17 10.90 2.19
CA LEU A 133 -8.13 11.95 1.18
C LEU A 133 -9.29 11.89 0.19
N VAL A 134 -9.94 10.73 0.09
CA VAL A 134 -11.14 10.57 -0.75
C VAL A 134 -12.31 11.35 -0.14
N LYS A 135 -12.94 12.19 -0.94
CA LYS A 135 -14.11 12.95 -0.50
C LYS A 135 -15.41 12.18 -0.79
N PRO A 136 -16.43 12.22 0.07
CA PRO A 136 -17.75 11.77 -0.31
C PRO A 136 -18.33 12.74 -1.36
N ASP A 137 -19.24 12.26 -2.21
CA ASP A 137 -19.89 13.11 -3.24
C ASP A 137 -20.68 14.27 -2.62
N LYS A 138 -21.12 14.10 -1.38
CA LYS A 138 -21.77 15.13 -0.55
C LYS A 138 -21.14 15.13 0.82
N PRO A 139 -20.17 16.05 1.09
CA PRO A 139 -19.56 16.16 2.41
C PRO A 139 -20.58 16.49 3.50
N THR A 140 -20.47 15.82 4.64
CA THR A 140 -21.38 16.03 5.79
C THR A 140 -20.91 17.12 6.74
N GLY A 141 -19.65 17.58 6.59
CA GLY A 141 -18.97 18.47 7.53
C GLY A 141 -18.39 17.75 8.76
N ASN A 142 -18.58 16.44 8.87
CA ASN A 142 -17.98 15.62 9.92
C ASN A 142 -16.97 14.62 9.27
N PRO A 143 -15.66 14.82 9.45
CA PRO A 143 -14.66 13.96 8.81
C PRO A 143 -14.81 12.47 9.13
N THR A 144 -15.25 12.12 10.34
CA THR A 144 -15.47 10.71 10.72
C THR A 144 -16.61 10.09 9.94
N VAL A 145 -17.70 10.82 9.74
CA VAL A 145 -18.85 10.37 8.94
C VAL A 145 -18.47 10.28 7.47
N ASP A 146 -17.74 11.27 6.96
CA ASP A 146 -17.28 11.30 5.58
C ASP A 146 -16.39 10.10 5.24
N VAL A 147 -15.45 9.76 6.11
CA VAL A 147 -14.61 8.56 5.97
C VAL A 147 -15.44 7.28 6.03
N ALA A 148 -16.47 7.22 6.87
CA ALA A 148 -17.37 6.06 6.93
C ALA A 148 -18.15 5.85 5.63
N ILE A 149 -18.66 6.94 5.03
CA ILE A 149 -19.35 6.90 3.73
C ILE A 149 -18.42 6.39 2.63
N VAL A 150 -17.18 6.88 2.59
CA VAL A 150 -16.18 6.46 1.62
C VAL A 150 -15.85 4.97 1.80
N SER A 151 -15.59 4.54 3.03
CA SER A 151 -15.27 3.13 3.34
C SER A 151 -16.37 2.17 2.88
N GLU A 152 -17.62 2.46 3.24
CA GLU A 152 -18.77 1.66 2.81
C GLU A 152 -18.92 1.65 1.29
N GLY A 153 -18.74 2.81 0.64
CA GLY A 153 -18.81 2.94 -0.81
C GLY A 153 -17.75 2.10 -1.53
N LEU A 154 -16.50 2.11 -1.06
CA LEU A 154 -15.43 1.31 -1.62
C LEU A 154 -15.67 -0.20 -1.40
N ARG A 155 -16.13 -0.61 -0.22
CA ARG A 155 -16.53 -2.00 0.05
C ARG A 155 -17.63 -2.46 -0.91
N ARG A 156 -18.66 -1.64 -1.11
CA ARG A 156 -19.76 -1.93 -2.05
C ARG A 156 -19.25 -2.03 -3.49
N LEU A 157 -18.36 -1.12 -3.90
CA LEU A 157 -17.75 -1.11 -5.23
C LEU A 157 -16.96 -2.40 -5.48
N ALA A 158 -16.08 -2.80 -4.55
CA ALA A 158 -15.30 -4.04 -4.64
C ALA A 158 -16.22 -5.26 -4.86
N ARG A 159 -17.27 -5.38 -4.05
CA ARG A 159 -18.20 -6.48 -4.12
C ARG A 159 -19.01 -6.49 -5.42
N THR A 160 -19.52 -5.33 -5.85
CA THR A 160 -20.40 -5.22 -7.04
C THR A 160 -19.64 -5.53 -8.32
N LEU A 161 -18.39 -5.04 -8.44
CA LEU A 161 -17.58 -5.25 -9.64
C LEU A 161 -16.75 -6.54 -9.58
N ARG A 162 -16.76 -7.24 -8.43
CA ARG A 162 -15.89 -8.40 -8.18
C ARG A 162 -14.42 -8.08 -8.45
N VAL A 163 -13.95 -6.96 -7.92
CA VAL A 163 -12.56 -6.52 -7.94
C VAL A 163 -12.01 -6.47 -6.52
N ILE A 164 -10.69 -6.41 -6.37
CA ILE A 164 -10.03 -6.18 -5.10
C ILE A 164 -9.78 -4.68 -4.97
N ILE A 165 -10.23 -4.08 -3.87
CA ILE A 165 -9.88 -2.70 -3.52
C ILE A 165 -9.03 -2.74 -2.26
N ILE A 166 -7.82 -2.19 -2.36
CA ILE A 166 -6.87 -2.03 -1.26
C ILE A 166 -6.83 -0.54 -0.91
N ALA A 167 -7.38 -0.17 0.23
CA ALA A 167 -7.29 1.21 0.71
C ALA A 167 -6.17 1.32 1.75
N LEU A 168 -5.25 2.23 1.51
CA LEU A 168 -4.28 2.61 2.51
C LEU A 168 -4.96 3.55 3.51
N ALA A 169 -4.65 3.42 4.79
CA ALA A 169 -5.26 4.24 5.84
C ALA A 169 -4.22 4.73 6.85
N GLN A 170 -4.38 5.95 7.30
CA GLN A 170 -3.52 6.50 8.33
C GLN A 170 -4.09 6.20 9.72
N LEU A 171 -3.20 5.75 10.62
CA LEU A 171 -3.53 5.53 12.03
C LEU A 171 -3.39 6.82 12.84
N ASN A 172 -4.19 6.93 13.91
CA ASN A 172 -4.08 8.02 14.87
C ASN A 172 -2.74 8.00 15.61
N ARG A 173 -2.27 9.20 15.97
CA ARG A 173 -1.03 9.38 16.73
C ARG A 173 -1.12 8.88 18.19
N GLU A 174 -2.31 8.75 18.74
CA GLU A 174 -2.55 8.30 20.13
C GLU A 174 -2.00 6.89 20.42
N SER A 175 -1.86 6.06 19.39
CA SER A 175 -1.24 4.74 19.51
C SER A 175 0.26 4.78 19.87
N ALA A 176 0.93 5.94 19.75
CA ALA A 176 2.35 6.10 20.03
C ALA A 176 2.69 6.05 21.55
N GLY A 177 1.72 6.26 22.41
CA GLY A 177 1.91 6.26 23.88
C GLY A 177 1.93 4.88 24.53
N ARG A 178 1.95 3.79 23.77
CA ARG A 178 2.07 2.43 24.34
C ARG A 178 3.53 2.02 24.45
N ASP A 179 3.85 1.25 25.47
CA ASP A 179 5.21 0.78 25.77
C ASP A 179 5.81 -0.04 24.62
N ASP A 180 4.97 -0.83 23.90
CA ASP A 180 5.40 -1.64 22.76
C ASP A 180 5.33 -0.92 21.40
N GLY A 181 4.73 0.27 21.38
CA GLY A 181 4.51 1.07 20.16
C GLY A 181 3.71 0.37 19.07
N LYS A 182 3.31 -0.91 19.22
CA LYS A 182 2.62 -1.69 18.19
C LYS A 182 1.22 -1.14 17.91
N PRO A 183 0.84 -0.97 16.64
CA PRO A 183 -0.51 -0.57 16.28
C PRO A 183 -1.51 -1.71 16.56
N LYS A 184 -2.73 -1.34 16.90
CA LYS A 184 -3.87 -2.25 17.11
C LYS A 184 -5.04 -1.84 16.22
N LEU A 185 -5.97 -2.75 16.00
CA LEU A 185 -7.17 -2.48 15.20
C LEU A 185 -7.97 -1.27 15.72
N THR A 186 -7.97 -1.08 17.05
CA THR A 186 -8.60 0.08 17.68
C THR A 186 -7.99 1.43 17.32
N ASP A 187 -6.79 1.47 16.75
CA ASP A 187 -6.14 2.71 16.32
C ASP A 187 -6.70 3.26 15.00
N LEU A 188 -7.51 2.46 14.32
CA LEU A 188 -8.38 2.90 13.23
C LEU A 188 -9.61 3.67 13.75
N ARG A 189 -9.71 4.00 15.04
CA ARG A 189 -10.90 4.38 15.81
C ARG A 189 -11.59 5.68 15.39
N GLN A 190 -10.97 6.58 14.64
CA GLN A 190 -11.70 7.70 13.99
C GLN A 190 -12.58 7.20 12.83
N SER A 191 -12.54 5.89 12.56
CA SER A 191 -13.26 5.24 11.48
C SER A 191 -13.62 3.81 11.89
N GLY A 192 -14.34 3.62 13.00
CA GLY A 192 -14.85 2.30 13.40
C GLY A 192 -15.59 1.59 12.27
N GLN A 193 -16.10 2.36 11.30
CA GLN A 193 -16.69 1.86 10.09
C GLN A 193 -15.66 1.17 9.17
N ILE A 194 -14.43 1.69 9.04
CA ILE A 194 -13.37 1.05 8.23
C ILE A 194 -13.11 -0.37 8.76
N GLU A 195 -13.01 -0.51 10.08
CA GLU A 195 -12.85 -1.83 10.70
C GLU A 195 -14.00 -2.76 10.35
N GLN A 196 -15.24 -2.28 10.44
CA GLN A 196 -16.42 -3.09 10.12
C GLN A 196 -16.49 -3.49 8.64
N ASP A 197 -16.18 -2.57 7.74
CA ASP A 197 -16.30 -2.77 6.30
C ASP A 197 -15.21 -3.70 5.74
N ALA A 198 -13.97 -3.57 6.21
CA ALA A 198 -12.85 -4.32 5.69
C ALA A 198 -13.02 -5.84 5.86
N ASN A 199 -12.72 -6.60 4.81
CA ASN A 199 -12.59 -8.06 4.87
C ASN A 199 -11.27 -8.47 5.53
N VAL A 200 -10.22 -7.70 5.26
CA VAL A 200 -8.85 -7.90 5.76
C VAL A 200 -8.30 -6.56 6.21
N VAL A 201 -7.62 -6.53 7.36
CA VAL A 201 -6.87 -5.37 7.84
C VAL A 201 -5.46 -5.79 8.17
N ILE A 202 -4.49 -5.15 7.52
CA ILE A 202 -3.06 -5.31 7.75
C ILE A 202 -2.53 -4.02 8.36
N LEU A 203 -1.86 -4.11 9.51
CA LEU A 203 -1.19 -2.98 10.14
C LEU A 203 0.30 -3.07 9.86
N VAL A 204 0.90 -1.96 9.44
CA VAL A 204 2.33 -1.85 9.17
C VAL A 204 2.99 -1.12 10.34
N HIS A 205 4.01 -1.74 10.90
CA HIS A 205 4.76 -1.21 12.01
C HIS A 205 6.27 -1.29 11.75
N LEU A 206 6.95 -0.16 11.90
CA LEU A 206 8.40 -0.06 11.82
C LEU A 206 8.93 0.32 13.22
N PRO A 207 9.41 -0.64 14.03
CA PRO A 207 9.89 -0.38 15.39
C PRO A 207 10.94 0.72 15.45
N PHE A 208 11.92 0.72 14.54
CA PHE A 208 13.00 1.70 14.49
C PHE A 208 12.55 3.16 14.23
N LYS A 209 11.30 3.36 13.79
CA LYS A 209 10.70 4.72 13.66
C LYS A 209 10.17 5.24 15.00
N ILE A 210 9.98 4.35 15.97
CA ILE A 210 9.57 4.68 17.35
C ILE A 210 10.81 4.74 18.23
N ASP A 211 11.65 3.71 18.17
CA ASP A 211 12.91 3.57 18.89
C ASP A 211 14.03 3.32 17.90
N PRO A 212 14.83 4.36 17.53
CA PRO A 212 15.94 4.23 16.59
C PRO A 212 17.03 3.27 17.05
N ASP A 213 17.15 3.06 18.37
CA ASP A 213 18.18 2.21 18.99
C ASP A 213 17.71 0.77 19.19
N THR A 214 16.54 0.42 18.64
CA THR A 214 16.00 -0.92 18.75
C THR A 214 16.97 -1.99 18.20
N ALA A 215 17.16 -3.07 18.92
CA ALA A 215 17.95 -4.22 18.48
C ALA A 215 17.39 -4.92 17.23
N ARG A 216 16.15 -4.59 16.83
CA ARG A 216 15.46 -5.14 15.65
C ARG A 216 15.93 -4.53 14.32
N GLY A 217 16.75 -3.48 14.36
CA GLY A 217 17.31 -2.85 13.15
C GLY A 217 16.22 -2.37 12.18
N LYS A 218 16.24 -2.87 10.94
CA LYS A 218 15.29 -2.53 9.88
C LYS A 218 14.08 -3.47 9.78
N GLU A 219 13.83 -4.27 10.79
CA GLU A 219 12.64 -5.12 10.81
C GLU A 219 11.34 -4.31 10.79
N ALA A 220 10.35 -4.90 10.16
CA ALA A 220 9.00 -4.38 10.03
C ALA A 220 7.99 -5.47 10.39
N ASP A 221 6.96 -5.13 11.15
CA ASP A 221 5.87 -6.05 11.43
C ASP A 221 4.71 -5.79 10.46
N LEU A 222 4.30 -6.81 9.71
CA LEU A 222 3.02 -6.86 9.02
C LEU A 222 2.04 -7.64 9.88
N ILE A 223 1.11 -6.94 10.52
CA ILE A 223 0.17 -7.51 11.49
C ILE A 223 -1.18 -7.68 10.80
N LEU A 224 -1.59 -8.92 10.53
CA LEU A 224 -2.93 -9.25 10.06
C LEU A 224 -3.90 -9.14 11.25
N ALA A 225 -4.38 -7.93 11.49
CA ALA A 225 -5.22 -7.61 12.65
C ALA A 225 -6.67 -8.07 12.48
N LYS A 226 -7.14 -8.22 11.22
CA LYS A 226 -8.46 -8.76 10.88
C LYS A 226 -8.37 -9.62 9.62
N ASN A 227 -9.01 -10.77 9.64
CA ASN A 227 -9.22 -11.63 8.47
C ASN A 227 -10.59 -12.32 8.59
N ARG A 228 -11.57 -11.90 7.78
CA ARG A 228 -12.90 -12.55 7.78
C ARG A 228 -12.88 -13.99 7.26
N GLY A 229 -11.84 -14.36 6.51
CA GLY A 229 -11.72 -15.68 5.91
C GLY A 229 -10.77 -16.63 6.64
N GLY A 230 -10.16 -16.21 7.76
CA GLY A 230 -9.14 -17.00 8.43
C GLY A 230 -8.70 -16.46 9.78
N LYS A 231 -7.53 -16.91 10.21
CA LYS A 231 -6.93 -16.46 11.48
C LYS A 231 -6.19 -15.14 11.31
N THR A 232 -5.98 -14.44 12.40
CA THR A 232 -5.02 -13.33 12.51
C THR A 232 -3.61 -13.90 12.66
N ALA A 233 -2.61 -13.17 12.18
CA ALA A 233 -1.22 -13.57 12.23
C ALA A 233 -0.30 -12.35 12.15
N GLU A 234 0.99 -12.55 12.35
CA GLU A 234 2.01 -11.52 12.19
C GLU A 234 3.17 -12.08 11.36
N ARG A 235 3.75 -11.24 10.50
CA ARG A 235 4.93 -11.57 9.71
C ARG A 235 5.96 -10.48 9.89
N VAL A 236 7.20 -10.88 10.16
CA VAL A 236 8.35 -9.97 10.17
C VAL A 236 8.91 -9.89 8.76
N MET A 237 9.15 -8.67 8.30
CA MET A 237 9.78 -8.33 7.03
C MET A 237 11.00 -7.45 7.31
N LEU A 238 11.81 -7.17 6.30
CA LEU A 238 12.86 -6.16 6.36
C LEU A 238 12.45 -4.96 5.52
N PHE A 239 12.52 -3.75 6.09
CA PHE A 239 12.24 -2.52 5.36
C PHE A 239 13.50 -1.94 4.75
N ASP A 240 13.59 -1.99 3.44
CA ASP A 240 14.63 -1.37 2.64
C ASP A 240 14.14 0.00 2.12
N GLY A 241 14.26 1.00 2.99
CA GLY A 241 13.75 2.35 2.70
C GLY A 241 14.51 3.05 1.58
N ALA A 242 15.81 2.74 1.40
CA ALA A 242 16.61 3.30 0.31
C ALA A 242 16.06 2.91 -1.06
N HIS A 243 15.53 1.69 -1.17
CA HIS A 243 14.96 1.15 -2.41
C HIS A 243 13.44 1.04 -2.38
N SER A 244 12.76 1.71 -1.46
CA SER A 244 11.29 1.76 -1.37
C SER A 244 10.61 0.39 -1.47
N ARG A 245 11.10 -0.60 -0.68
CA ARG A 245 10.58 -1.98 -0.70
C ARG A 245 10.66 -2.67 0.66
N PHE A 246 9.86 -3.74 0.80
CA PHE A 246 9.96 -4.71 1.88
C PHE A 246 10.55 -6.00 1.32
N LEU A 247 11.45 -6.61 2.07
CA LEU A 247 12.13 -7.85 1.72
C LEU A 247 11.75 -8.95 2.71
N ASN A 248 11.68 -10.17 2.21
CA ASN A 248 11.58 -11.33 3.08
C ASN A 248 12.94 -11.54 3.79
N PRO A 249 12.98 -11.75 5.10
CA PRO A 249 14.24 -12.04 5.79
C PRO A 249 15.01 -13.22 5.22
N SER A 250 14.32 -14.22 4.64
CA SER A 250 14.96 -15.36 3.98
C SER A 250 15.66 -15.01 2.67
N ASP A 251 15.26 -13.91 2.00
CA ASP A 251 15.81 -13.53 0.70
C ASP A 251 17.06 -12.65 0.84
N VAL A 252 17.30 -12.16 2.04
CA VAL A 252 18.52 -11.41 2.38
C VAL A 252 19.54 -12.40 2.91
N GLN A 253 20.38 -12.94 2.01
CA GLN A 253 21.54 -13.73 2.44
C GLN A 253 22.40 -12.90 3.41
N PRO A 254 22.90 -13.48 4.52
CA PRO A 254 23.85 -12.79 5.37
C PRO A 254 25.12 -12.56 4.57
N ARG A 255 25.25 -11.37 3.98
CA ARG A 255 26.52 -10.92 3.38
C ARG A 255 27.50 -10.54 4.47
N PHE A 256 27.76 -11.35 5.47
CA PHE A 256 28.84 -11.16 6.46
C PHE A 256 28.70 -12.26 7.53
N ALA A 257 29.20 -13.44 7.17
CA ALA A 257 29.83 -14.32 8.12
C ALA A 257 31.28 -14.44 7.62
N ALA A 258 32.13 -13.57 8.09
CA ALA A 258 33.58 -13.71 8.10
C ALA A 258 34.15 -12.80 9.17
#